data_15202da02f528cd2621e4d79cc5f4f77
#
_entry.id   15202da02f528cd2621e4d79cc5f4f77
#
_cell.length_a   1.000
_cell.length_b   1.000
_cell.length_c   1.000
_cell.angle_alpha   90.00
_cell.angle_beta   90.00
_cell.angle_gamma   90.00
#
_symmetry.space_group_name_H-M   'P 1'
#
loop_
_entity.id
_entity.type
_entity.pdbx_description
1 polymer ?
#
loop_
_entity_poly.entity_id
_entity_poly.type
_entity_poly.pdbx_seq_one_letter_code
_entity_poly.pdbx_strand_id
1 'polypeptide(L)' 'MIDNPSALRIIRMKELVSKVGYARSTIYALIKEGRFPKPFKLVPNGRANGWLEETINDWIDHRKSGLQYEDNGNEG' A
#
# COMPACT_ATOMS: atom_id res chain seq x y z
N MET A 1 6.54 -22.97 -10.69
CA MET A 1 6.72 -22.54 -10.56
C MET A 1 6.42 -21.78 -10.41
N ILE A 2 6.40 -21.19 -10.23
CA ILE A 2 6.25 -20.49 -10.06
C ILE A 2 5.78 -19.92 -9.92
N ASP A 3 5.53 -19.66 -9.89
CA ASP A 3 5.17 -19.04 -9.49
C ASP A 3 4.62 -17.87 -9.72
N ASN A 4 4.04 -17.28 -8.99
CA ASN A 4 3.50 -15.98 -9.12
C ASN A 4 4.39 -14.98 -8.47
N PRO A 5 5.31 -14.44 -9.19
CA PRO A 5 6.29 -13.53 -8.61
C PRO A 5 5.65 -12.30 -8.01
N SER A 6 4.52 -11.87 -8.52
CA SER A 6 3.88 -10.67 -8.00
C SER A 6 3.45 -10.81 -6.57
N ALA A 7 3.01 -11.98 -6.19
CA ALA A 7 2.53 -12.19 -4.84
C ALA A 7 3.65 -12.08 -3.83
N LEU A 8 4.87 -12.39 -4.25
CA LEU A 8 6.00 -12.35 -3.35
C LEU A 8 6.85 -11.12 -3.55
N ARG A 9 6.43 -10.25 -4.43
CA ARG A 9 7.23 -9.10 -4.76
C ARG A 9 7.17 -8.06 -3.65
N ILE A 10 8.29 -7.45 -3.38
CA ILE A 10 8.40 -6.39 -2.38
C ILE A 10 8.39 -5.05 -3.07
N ILE A 11 7.61 -4.13 -2.55
CA ILE A 11 7.51 -2.79 -3.07
C ILE A 11 8.16 -1.83 -2.10
N ARG A 12 9.04 -0.98 -2.59
CA ARG A 12 9.66 0.06 -1.79
C ARG A 12 8.88 1.36 -1.97
N MET A 13 9.19 2.33 -1.12
CA MET A 13 8.45 3.59 -1.12
C MET A 13 8.38 4.26 -2.48
N LYS A 14 9.47 4.26 -3.19
CA LYS A 14 9.51 4.92 -4.49
C LYS A 14 8.48 4.32 -5.45
N GLU A 15 8.39 3.03 -5.47
CA GLU A 15 7.46 2.34 -6.34
C GLU A 15 6.04 2.49 -5.80
N LEU A 16 5.90 2.48 -4.50
CA LEU A 16 4.60 2.60 -3.86
C LEU A 16 3.94 3.93 -4.22
N VAL A 17 4.71 4.99 -4.18
CA VAL A 17 4.22 6.32 -4.55
C VAL A 17 3.62 6.30 -5.96
N SER A 18 4.31 5.66 -6.88
CA SER A 18 3.81 5.56 -8.24
C SER A 18 2.58 4.68 -8.32
N LYS A 19 2.57 3.60 -7.58
CA LYS A 19 1.48 2.64 -7.68
C LYS A 19 0.18 3.17 -7.11
N VAL A 20 0.24 3.83 -5.96
CA VAL A 20 -0.98 4.33 -5.33
C VAL A 20 -1.30 5.78 -5.65
N GLY A 21 -0.34 6.50 -6.20
CA GLY A 21 -0.60 7.87 -6.61
C GLY A 21 -0.57 8.89 -5.50
N TYR A 22 -0.14 8.53 -4.31
CA TYR A 22 -0.04 9.47 -3.20
C TYR A 22 1.39 9.93 -3.02
N ALA A 23 1.54 11.12 -2.50
CA ALA A 23 2.85 11.61 -2.14
C ALA A 23 3.36 10.83 -0.94
N ARG A 24 4.65 10.79 -0.78
CA ARG A 24 5.29 10.09 0.32
C ARG A 24 4.75 10.55 1.67
N SER A 25 4.61 11.86 1.85
CA SER A 25 4.12 12.39 3.11
C SER A 25 2.69 11.93 3.40
N THR A 26 1.87 11.81 2.38
CA THR A 26 0.51 11.35 2.55
C THR A 26 0.50 9.89 2.99
N ILE A 27 1.39 9.07 2.42
CA ILE A 27 1.49 7.67 2.80
C ILE A 27 1.89 7.54 4.26
N TYR A 28 2.88 8.31 4.70
CA TYR A 28 3.31 8.27 6.09
C TYR A 28 2.19 8.71 7.04
N ALA A 29 1.44 9.72 6.64
CA ALA A 29 0.32 10.18 7.47
C ALA A 29 -0.74 9.09 7.60
N LEU A 30 -1.04 8.41 6.51
CA LEU A 30 -2.03 7.35 6.53
C LEU A 30 -1.58 6.17 7.38
N ILE A 31 -0.30 5.85 7.34
CA ILE A 31 0.26 4.77 8.16
C ILE A 31 0.09 5.15 9.63
N LYS A 32 0.41 6.38 9.96
CA LYS A 32 0.32 6.84 11.32
C LYS A 32 -1.11 6.77 11.84
N GLU A 33 -2.06 7.02 10.98
CA GLU A 33 -3.47 6.97 11.34
C GLU A 33 -4.06 5.57 11.31
N GLY A 34 -3.26 4.59 10.95
CA GLY A 34 -3.75 3.23 10.88
C GLY A 34 -4.60 2.96 9.65
N ARG A 35 -4.48 3.79 8.63
CA ARG A 35 -5.31 3.69 7.42
C ARG A 35 -4.55 3.16 6.22
N PHE A 36 -3.33 2.77 6.41
CA PHE A 36 -2.51 2.20 5.36
C PHE A 36 -1.62 1.13 5.95
N PRO A 37 -1.32 0.06 5.23
CA PRO A 37 -0.51 -1.03 5.77
C PRO A 37 0.87 -0.54 6.17
N LYS A 38 1.37 -1.04 7.27
CA LYS A 38 2.69 -0.68 7.74
C LYS A 38 3.74 -1.45 6.97
N PRO A 39 4.86 -0.83 6.68
CA PRO A 39 5.95 -1.57 6.03
C PRO A 39 6.62 -2.49 7.03
N PHE A 40 7.36 -3.45 6.52
CA PHE A 40 8.16 -4.29 7.39
C PHE A 40 9.64 -4.10 7.02
N LYS A 41 10.50 -4.42 7.95
CA LYS A 41 11.92 -4.25 7.72
C LYS A 41 12.44 -5.35 6.83
N LEU A 42 13.20 -4.98 5.83
CA LEU A 42 13.78 -5.95 4.92
C LEU A 42 15.06 -6.57 5.47
N VAL A 43 15.73 -5.82 6.32
CA VAL A 43 16.96 -6.29 6.95
C VAL A 43 16.81 -6.04 8.44
N PRO A 44 17.00 -7.03 9.27
CA PRO A 44 16.72 -6.91 10.71
C PRO A 44 17.29 -5.69 11.41
N ASN A 45 18.48 -5.33 11.13
CA ASN A 45 19.05 -4.18 11.79
C ASN A 45 19.25 -3.01 10.85
N GLY A 46 18.58 -3.05 9.72
CA GLY A 46 18.76 -2.02 8.72
C GLY A 46 17.62 -1.03 8.72
N ARG A 47 17.66 -0.13 7.76
CA ARG A 47 16.63 0.86 7.61
C ARG A 47 15.69 0.60 6.46
N ALA A 48 16.05 -0.36 5.61
CA ALA A 48 15.25 -0.63 4.44
C ALA A 48 13.91 -1.25 4.82
N ASN A 49 12.85 -0.65 4.35
CA ASN A 49 11.49 -1.11 4.59
C ASN A 49 10.81 -1.37 3.28
N GLY A 50 9.79 -2.17 3.32
CA GLY A 50 8.99 -2.41 2.13
C GLY A 50 7.68 -3.04 2.49
N TRP A 51 6.88 -3.31 1.48
CA TRP A 51 5.57 -3.93 1.63
C TRP A 51 5.49 -5.08 0.64
N LEU A 52 4.68 -6.07 0.93
CA LEU A 52 4.40 -7.09 -0.08
C LEU A 52 3.41 -6.48 -1.05
N GLU A 53 3.64 -6.71 -2.32
CA GLU A 53 2.75 -6.18 -3.35
C GLU A 53 1.32 -6.68 -3.15
N GLU A 54 1.19 -7.91 -2.73
CA GLU A 54 -0.10 -8.49 -2.46
C GLU A 54 -0.87 -7.68 -1.42
N THR A 55 -0.19 -7.26 -0.38
CA THR A 55 -0.81 -6.47 0.68
C THR A 55 -1.30 -5.14 0.12
N ILE A 56 -0.51 -4.53 -0.73
CA ILE A 56 -0.89 -3.25 -1.32
C ILE A 56 -2.06 -3.44 -2.28
N ASN A 57 -2.06 -4.51 -3.04
CA ASN A 57 -3.17 -4.78 -3.95
C ASN A 57 -4.48 -4.96 -3.17
N ASP A 58 -4.41 -5.64 -2.03
CA ASP A 58 -5.58 -5.83 -1.19
C ASP A 58 -6.08 -4.50 -0.65
N TRP A 59 -5.15 -3.65 -0.24
CA TRP A 59 -5.51 -2.34 0.28
C TRP A 59 -6.20 -1.52 -0.80
N ILE A 60 -5.69 -1.58 -2.03
CA ILE A 60 -6.28 -0.85 -3.14
C ILE A 60 -7.69 -1.37 -3.41
N ASP A 61 -7.87 -2.66 -3.38
CA ASP A 61 -9.18 -3.25 -3.59
C ASP A 61 -10.18 -2.81 -2.55
N HIS A 62 -9.78 -2.81 -1.30
CA HIS A 62 -10.65 -2.37 -0.23
C HIS A 62 -10.98 -0.89 -0.38
N ARG A 63 -10.00 -0.10 -0.75
CA ARG A 63 -10.20 1.32 -0.90
C ARG A 63 -11.15 1.60 -2.04
N LYS A 64 -10.97 0.89 -3.13
CA LYS A 64 -11.80 1.05 -4.29
C LYS A 64 -13.25 0.73 -3.96
N SER A 65 -13.49 -0.35 -3.24
CA SER A 65 -14.82 -0.71 -2.85
C SER A 65 -15.44 0.30 -1.92
N GLY A 66 -14.66 0.78 -0.98
CA GLY A 66 -15.13 1.79 -0.04
C GLY A 66 -15.48 3.09 -0.74
N LEU A 67 -14.67 3.46 -1.70
CA LEU A 67 -14.94 4.67 -2.42
C LEU A 67 -16.20 4.56 -3.24
N GLN A 68 -16.45 3.39 -3.78
CA GLN A 68 -17.66 3.20 -4.52
C GLN A 68 -18.87 3.39 -3.67
N TYR A 69 -18.85 2.90 -2.45
CA TYR A 69 -19.90 3.08 -1.55
C TYR A 69 -20.08 4.50 -1.19
N GLU A 70 -19.00 5.12 -0.83
CA GLU A 70 -19.05 6.47 -0.37
C GLU A 70 -19.42 7.43 -1.45
N ASP A 71 -18.98 7.14 -2.63
CA ASP A 71 -19.26 7.95 -3.74
C ASP A 71 -20.69 8.07 -3.98
N ASN A 72 -21.40 7.03 -3.72
CA ASN A 72 -22.75 7.09 -3.79
C ASN A 72 -23.29 8.09 -2.94
N GLY A 73 -22.78 8.24 -1.86
CA GLY A 73 -23.28 9.12 -0.91
C GLY A 73 -22.74 10.42 -0.98
N ASN A 74 -21.58 10.55 -1.34
CA ASN A 74 -21.05 11.71 -1.18
C ASN A 74 -20.65 12.40 -2.23
N GLU A 75 -20.63 12.21 -2.81
CA GLU A 75 -20.30 12.72 -3.67
C GLU A 75 -19.73 13.61 -3.65
N GLY A 76 -19.50 13.58 -3.33
CA GLY A 76 -18.74 14.56 -3.33
C GLY A 76 -18.43 15.32 -3.78
#